data_e86ec59bfc0ab1e6db9adcb984b28ad4
#
_entry.id   e86ec59bfc0ab1e6db9adcb984b28ad4
#
_cell.length_a   1.000
_cell.length_b   1.000
_cell.length_c   1.000
_cell.angle_alpha   90.00
_cell.angle_beta   90.00
_cell.angle_gamma   90.00
#
_symmetry.space_group_name_H-M   'P 1'
#
loop_
_entity.id
_entity.type
_entity.pdbx_description
1 polymer ?
#
loop_
_entity_poly.entity_id
_entity_poly.type
_entity_poly.pdbx_seq_one_letter_code
_entity_poly.pdbx_strand_id
1 'polypeptide(L)'
;MEWKAQARALDSIQDNVSLIQLASSDRIALFQISRFVPGNTLKDLVSPTLKRILESPNITKVGVAAKADSSRLRKFLGIDARAIFELSHLHRLVKYYHSNPALINKRVVRLNEQVEEHFGLPLEKDDDVRCSNWASPLTYRQVQYAAADAYACYQLFHTMDAKRMALDPLPPLPAHAELDRPIRLVDEDSMNLDPADHQDTESVKSLVKS
;
A
#
# COMPACT_ATOMS: atom_id res chain seq x y z
N MET A 1 1.30 11.07 1.11
CA MET A 1 1.01 12.11 2.14
C MET A 1 2.10 13.16 2.11
N GLU A 2 1.73 14.44 2.23
CA GLU A 2 2.67 15.56 2.11
C GLU A 2 2.65 16.45 3.36
N TRP A 3 3.76 17.13 3.61
CA TRP A 3 3.94 18.04 4.74
C TRP A 3 4.81 19.23 4.35
N LYS A 4 4.79 20.29 5.16
CA LYS A 4 5.63 21.47 4.94
C LYS A 4 7.11 21.08 4.89
N ALA A 5 7.82 21.55 3.90
CA ALA A 5 9.26 21.33 3.81
C ALA A 5 9.96 21.73 5.12
N GLN A 6 10.87 20.89 5.60
CA GLN A 6 11.62 21.09 6.86
C GLN A 6 10.74 21.17 8.13
N ALA A 7 9.47 20.66 8.10
CA ALA A 7 8.65 20.60 9.31
C ALA A 7 9.35 19.80 10.42
N ARG A 8 9.42 20.40 11.60
CA ARG A 8 10.02 19.81 12.80
C ARG A 8 8.94 19.19 13.68
N ALA A 9 9.33 18.28 14.56
CA ALA A 9 8.40 17.61 15.45
C ALA A 9 7.60 18.54 16.38
N LEU A 10 8.11 19.73 16.65
CA LEU A 10 7.48 20.75 17.49
C LEU A 10 6.64 21.77 16.70
N ASP A 11 6.69 21.72 15.37
CA ASP A 11 5.84 22.57 14.53
C ASP A 11 4.38 22.10 14.62
N SER A 12 3.44 22.89 14.08
CA SER A 12 2.03 22.59 14.15
C SER A 12 1.69 21.21 13.54
N ILE A 13 0.57 20.64 13.97
CA ILE A 13 0.05 19.39 13.37
C ILE A 13 -0.11 19.56 11.87
N GLN A 14 -0.63 20.69 11.43
CA GLN A 14 -0.91 21.02 10.04
C GLN A 14 0.36 21.24 9.20
N ASP A 15 1.47 21.67 9.80
CA ASP A 15 2.77 21.69 9.14
C ASP A 15 3.35 20.28 8.97
N ASN A 16 3.09 19.41 9.94
CA ASN A 16 3.58 18.04 9.96
C ASN A 16 2.72 17.06 9.12
N VAL A 17 1.42 17.34 8.97
CA VAL A 17 0.51 16.62 8.05
C VAL A 17 -0.30 17.68 7.32
N SER A 18 0.20 18.14 6.18
CA SER A 18 -0.45 19.22 5.41
C SER A 18 -1.49 18.67 4.43
N LEU A 19 -1.21 17.53 3.81
CA LEU A 19 -2.08 16.90 2.81
C LEU A 19 -2.12 15.38 2.97
N ILE A 20 -3.32 14.82 2.95
CA ILE A 20 -3.55 13.37 2.79
C ILE A 20 -4.20 13.18 1.43
N GLN A 21 -3.59 12.37 0.55
CA GLN A 21 -4.14 11.98 -0.73
C GLN A 21 -4.55 10.50 -0.72
N LEU A 22 -5.73 10.21 -1.24
CA LEU A 22 -6.27 8.86 -1.40
C LEU A 22 -6.84 8.70 -2.80
N ALA A 23 -6.66 7.54 -3.40
CA ALA A 23 -7.28 7.17 -4.68
C ALA A 23 -7.99 5.83 -4.58
N SER A 24 -9.06 5.69 -5.33
CA SER A 24 -9.79 4.45 -5.61
C SER A 24 -9.96 4.29 -7.12
N SER A 25 -10.76 3.31 -7.55
CA SER A 25 -11.04 3.05 -8.96
C SER A 25 -11.62 4.25 -9.70
N ASP A 26 -12.41 5.06 -9.01
CA ASP A 26 -13.26 6.11 -9.61
C ASP A 26 -13.05 7.50 -9.01
N ARG A 27 -12.24 7.62 -7.95
CA ARG A 27 -12.09 8.88 -7.23
C ARG A 27 -10.67 9.10 -6.74
N ILE A 28 -10.26 10.37 -6.77
CA ILE A 28 -9.07 10.87 -6.08
C ILE A 28 -9.52 11.95 -5.11
N ALA A 29 -9.13 11.83 -3.84
CA ALA A 29 -9.46 12.78 -2.80
C ALA A 29 -8.18 13.38 -2.21
N LEU A 30 -8.12 14.69 -2.17
CA LEU A 30 -7.04 15.48 -1.58
C LEU A 30 -7.57 16.21 -0.33
N PHE A 31 -7.20 15.72 0.84
CA PHE A 31 -7.58 16.30 2.13
C PHE A 31 -6.48 17.25 2.57
N GLN A 32 -6.64 18.55 2.27
CA GLN A 32 -5.67 19.55 2.66
C GLN A 32 -5.87 19.94 4.14
N ILE A 33 -5.29 19.14 5.03
CA ILE A 33 -5.43 19.27 6.50
C ILE A 33 -4.96 20.65 6.96
N SER A 34 -3.92 21.20 6.34
CA SER A 34 -3.38 22.52 6.66
C SER A 34 -4.39 23.66 6.49
N ARG A 35 -5.50 23.45 5.78
CA ARG A 35 -6.53 24.47 5.51
C ARG A 35 -7.81 24.29 6.31
N PHE A 36 -7.89 23.25 7.13
CA PHE A 36 -9.08 23.05 7.97
C PHE A 36 -9.08 24.04 9.14
N VAL A 37 -10.14 24.79 9.27
CA VAL A 37 -10.36 25.77 10.35
C VAL A 37 -11.67 25.42 11.09
N PRO A 38 -11.69 25.57 12.41
CA PRO A 38 -10.70 26.24 13.26
C PRO A 38 -9.37 25.52 13.47
N GLY A 39 -9.22 24.22 13.22
CA GLY A 39 -7.95 23.47 13.27
C GLY A 39 -7.32 23.36 14.66
N ASN A 40 -8.06 23.65 15.72
CA ASN A 40 -7.54 23.71 17.08
C ASN A 40 -7.52 22.35 17.78
N THR A 41 -8.30 21.39 17.27
CA THR A 41 -8.39 20.04 17.83
C THR A 41 -8.24 18.98 16.73
N LEU A 42 -7.88 17.75 17.10
CA LEU A 42 -7.84 16.64 16.15
C LEU A 42 -9.18 16.38 15.47
N LYS A 43 -10.30 16.68 16.14
CA LYS A 43 -11.65 16.53 15.57
C LYS A 43 -11.93 17.53 14.44
N ASP A 44 -11.30 18.70 14.50
CA ASP A 44 -11.42 19.72 13.45
C ASP A 44 -10.63 19.30 12.20
N LEU A 45 -9.51 18.59 12.39
CA LEU A 45 -8.57 18.24 11.33
C LEU A 45 -8.91 16.93 10.61
N VAL A 46 -9.57 16.00 11.28
CA VAL A 46 -9.85 14.67 10.73
C VAL A 46 -11.31 14.32 10.90
N SER A 47 -12.03 14.19 9.79
CA SER A 47 -13.41 13.72 9.84
C SER A 47 -13.48 12.27 10.37
N PRO A 48 -14.55 11.91 11.12
CA PRO A 48 -14.73 10.53 11.58
C PRO A 48 -14.72 9.51 10.46
N THR A 49 -15.20 9.86 9.28
CA THR A 49 -15.20 8.97 8.10
C THR A 49 -13.79 8.72 7.59
N LEU A 50 -12.95 9.76 7.44
CA LEU A 50 -11.56 9.60 7.02
C LEU A 50 -10.79 8.73 8.03
N LYS A 51 -10.95 9.00 9.32
CA LYS A 51 -10.34 8.21 10.39
C LYS A 51 -10.76 6.74 10.28
N ARG A 52 -12.05 6.46 10.15
CA ARG A 52 -12.58 5.09 9.99
C ARG A 52 -12.02 4.37 8.77
N ILE A 53 -11.86 5.06 7.63
CA ILE A 53 -11.26 4.48 6.41
C ILE A 53 -9.80 4.10 6.68
N LEU A 54 -9.03 5.00 7.27
CA LEU A 54 -7.59 4.77 7.53
C LEU A 54 -7.36 3.67 8.58
N GLU A 55 -8.18 3.60 9.61
CA GLU A 55 -8.07 2.60 10.69
C GLU A 55 -8.74 1.25 10.37
N SER A 56 -9.50 1.15 9.28
CA SER A 56 -10.18 -0.10 8.92
C SER A 56 -9.18 -1.19 8.52
N PRO A 57 -9.23 -2.38 9.15
CA PRO A 57 -8.43 -3.53 8.70
C PRO A 57 -8.94 -4.15 7.39
N ASN A 58 -10.17 -3.83 6.99
CA ASN A 58 -10.83 -4.38 5.79
C ASN A 58 -10.63 -3.52 4.55
N ILE A 59 -9.99 -2.37 4.68
CA ILE A 59 -9.64 -1.49 3.56
C ILE A 59 -8.13 -1.44 3.48
N THR A 60 -7.55 -2.07 2.45
CA THR A 60 -6.10 -2.02 2.22
C THR A 60 -5.68 -0.65 1.73
N LYS A 61 -4.71 -0.04 2.41
CA LYS A 61 -4.07 1.21 1.99
C LYS A 61 -2.74 0.90 1.36
N VAL A 62 -2.61 1.12 0.07
CA VAL A 62 -1.40 0.83 -0.71
C VAL A 62 -0.55 2.07 -0.89
N GLY A 63 0.77 1.92 -0.83
CA GLY A 63 1.69 3.04 -1.03
C GLY A 63 3.14 2.59 -1.04
N VAL A 64 4.03 3.55 -1.29
CA VAL A 64 5.49 3.39 -1.19
C VAL A 64 5.97 4.08 0.08
N ALA A 65 6.79 3.42 0.87
CA ALA A 65 7.20 3.84 2.22
C ALA A 65 6.00 4.12 3.16
N ALA A 66 4.88 3.42 2.94
CA ALA A 66 3.59 3.66 3.57
C ALA A 66 3.62 3.49 5.11
N LYS A 67 4.55 2.69 5.64
CA LYS A 67 4.77 2.55 7.09
C LYS A 67 5.26 3.86 7.74
N ALA A 68 6.07 4.65 7.02
CA ALA A 68 6.53 5.95 7.50
C ALA A 68 5.37 6.95 7.59
N ASP A 69 4.50 6.97 6.57
CA ASP A 69 3.28 7.77 6.55
C ASP A 69 2.33 7.39 7.69
N SER A 70 2.11 6.07 7.91
CA SER A 70 1.31 5.55 9.02
C SER A 70 1.84 6.01 10.38
N SER A 71 3.17 5.96 10.58
CA SER A 71 3.80 6.45 11.81
C SER A 71 3.57 7.93 12.03
N ARG A 72 3.60 8.72 10.95
CA ARG A 72 3.33 10.16 10.99
C ARG A 72 1.87 10.46 11.30
N LEU A 73 0.93 9.74 10.69
CA LEU A 73 -0.51 9.83 10.99
C LEU A 73 -0.80 9.54 12.46
N ARG A 74 -0.18 8.48 13.01
CA ARG A 74 -0.33 8.13 14.43
C ARG A 74 0.21 9.23 15.33
N LYS A 75 1.41 9.71 15.04
CA LYS A 75 2.10 10.72 15.86
C LYS A 75 1.35 12.05 15.91
N PHE A 76 0.86 12.55 14.79
CA PHE A 76 0.34 13.92 14.69
C PHE A 76 -1.19 13.98 14.65
N LEU A 77 -1.88 12.97 14.12
CA LEU A 77 -3.35 12.97 13.99
C LEU A 77 -4.04 11.93 14.88
N GLY A 78 -3.28 11.13 15.64
CA GLY A 78 -3.86 10.06 16.46
C GLY A 78 -4.62 9.01 15.65
N ILE A 79 -4.21 8.78 14.39
CA ILE A 79 -4.80 7.78 13.49
C ILE A 79 -3.92 6.54 13.49
N ASP A 80 -4.45 5.43 13.98
CA ASP A 80 -3.79 4.12 13.94
C ASP A 80 -4.12 3.38 12.64
N ALA A 81 -3.50 3.81 11.54
CA ALA A 81 -3.77 3.23 10.23
C ALA A 81 -3.41 1.73 10.19
N ARG A 82 -4.31 0.91 9.62
CA ARG A 82 -4.21 -0.55 9.54
C ARG A 82 -4.31 -1.02 8.09
N ALA A 83 -3.98 -2.28 7.85
CA ALA A 83 -3.94 -2.89 6.52
C ALA A 83 -3.09 -2.05 5.55
N ILE A 84 -1.89 -1.67 5.99
CA ILE A 84 -0.93 -0.90 5.21
C ILE A 84 -0.15 -1.85 4.31
N PHE A 85 -0.22 -1.64 3.01
CA PHE A 85 0.45 -2.47 2.02
C PHE A 85 1.60 -1.71 1.36
N GLU A 86 2.80 -2.26 1.45
CA GLU A 86 4.01 -1.69 0.83
C GLU A 86 4.17 -2.21 -0.60
N LEU A 87 4.00 -1.33 -1.59
CA LEU A 87 4.10 -1.68 -3.01
C LEU A 87 5.47 -2.23 -3.39
N SER A 88 6.53 -1.77 -2.74
CA SER A 88 7.90 -2.25 -3.00
C SER A 88 8.06 -3.75 -2.73
N HIS A 89 7.27 -4.32 -1.81
CA HIS A 89 7.31 -5.75 -1.53
C HIS A 89 6.74 -6.56 -2.70
N LEU A 90 5.60 -6.12 -3.24
CA LEU A 90 4.96 -6.76 -4.39
C LEU A 90 5.79 -6.57 -5.67
N HIS A 91 6.33 -5.35 -5.88
CA HIS A 91 7.25 -5.05 -6.98
C HIS A 91 8.44 -6.02 -7.00
N ARG A 92 9.12 -6.21 -5.85
CA ARG A 92 10.27 -7.11 -5.78
C ARG A 92 9.88 -8.56 -5.96
N LEU A 93 8.72 -8.97 -5.44
CA LEU A 93 8.20 -10.30 -5.63
C LEU A 93 8.02 -10.60 -7.12
N VAL A 94 7.24 -9.80 -7.85
CA VAL A 94 6.96 -10.07 -9.26
C VAL A 94 8.17 -9.91 -10.16
N LYS A 95 9.09 -9.01 -9.82
CA LYS A 95 10.31 -8.76 -10.62
C LYS A 95 11.30 -9.89 -10.53
N TYR A 96 11.52 -10.43 -9.33
CA TYR A 96 12.65 -11.32 -9.04
C TYR A 96 12.24 -12.77 -8.81
N TYR A 97 10.94 -13.10 -8.84
CA TYR A 97 10.44 -14.43 -8.50
C TYR A 97 11.17 -15.56 -9.23
N HIS A 98 11.30 -15.48 -10.56
CA HIS A 98 11.99 -16.47 -11.36
C HIS A 98 13.45 -16.13 -11.62
N SER A 99 13.81 -14.85 -11.67
CA SER A 99 15.14 -14.42 -12.11
C SER A 99 16.19 -14.46 -11.00
N ASN A 100 15.85 -14.00 -9.80
CA ASN A 100 16.77 -13.95 -8.67
C ASN A 100 16.02 -13.81 -7.33
N PRO A 101 15.45 -14.90 -6.77
CA PRO A 101 14.68 -14.86 -5.53
C PRO A 101 15.43 -14.25 -4.33
N ALA A 102 16.76 -14.29 -4.31
CA ALA A 102 17.58 -13.68 -3.25
C ALA A 102 17.45 -12.14 -3.18
N LEU A 103 16.98 -11.51 -4.27
CA LEU A 103 16.73 -10.07 -4.31
C LEU A 103 15.34 -9.70 -3.80
N ILE A 104 14.48 -10.67 -3.50
CA ILE A 104 13.16 -10.44 -2.88
C ILE A 104 13.37 -10.10 -1.41
N ASN A 105 13.22 -8.84 -1.09
CA ASN A 105 13.44 -8.31 0.25
C ASN A 105 12.55 -7.06 0.49
N LYS A 106 12.59 -6.50 1.70
CA LYS A 106 11.77 -5.36 2.11
C LYS A 106 12.34 -3.98 1.79
N ARG A 107 13.35 -3.88 0.93
CA ARG A 107 13.90 -2.58 0.54
C ARG A 107 12.89 -1.79 -0.29
N VAL A 108 12.71 -0.54 0.08
CA VAL A 108 11.83 0.39 -0.64
C VAL A 108 12.39 0.64 -2.04
N VAL A 109 11.50 0.61 -3.02
CA VAL A 109 11.74 1.02 -4.41
C VAL A 109 10.92 2.27 -4.66
N ARG A 110 11.50 3.30 -5.26
CA ARG A 110 10.83 4.58 -5.47
C ARG A 110 9.61 4.42 -6.35
N LEU A 111 8.56 5.21 -6.08
CA LEU A 111 7.29 5.14 -6.83
C LEU A 111 7.50 5.29 -8.33
N ASN A 112 8.27 6.29 -8.74
CA ASN A 112 8.55 6.53 -10.16
C ASN A 112 9.30 5.39 -10.84
N GLU A 113 10.21 4.69 -10.15
CA GLU A 113 10.92 3.52 -10.69
C GLU A 113 9.92 2.37 -10.93
N GLN A 114 8.96 2.18 -10.00
CA GLN A 114 7.90 1.18 -10.15
C GLN A 114 6.95 1.54 -11.30
N VAL A 115 6.57 2.81 -11.43
CA VAL A 115 5.69 3.30 -12.52
C VAL A 115 6.37 3.10 -13.88
N GLU A 116 7.63 3.52 -14.00
CA GLU A 116 8.39 3.35 -15.24
C GLU A 116 8.52 1.87 -15.63
N GLU A 117 8.83 0.99 -14.67
CA GLU A 117 9.00 -0.44 -14.94
C GLU A 117 7.68 -1.14 -15.31
N HIS A 118 6.56 -0.79 -14.66
CA HIS A 118 5.31 -1.50 -14.86
C HIS A 118 4.42 -0.91 -15.95
N PHE A 119 4.55 0.38 -16.25
CA PHE A 119 3.72 1.09 -17.23
C PHE A 119 4.49 1.62 -18.43
N GLY A 120 5.84 1.65 -18.39
CA GLY A 120 6.65 2.23 -19.45
C GLY A 120 6.50 3.75 -19.59
N LEU A 121 5.94 4.42 -18.59
CA LEU A 121 5.69 5.85 -18.57
C LEU A 121 6.46 6.51 -17.43
N PRO A 122 7.12 7.67 -17.65
CA PRO A 122 7.73 8.39 -16.55
C PRO A 122 6.67 8.98 -15.63
N LEU A 123 6.80 8.76 -14.33
CA LEU A 123 6.11 9.58 -13.33
C LEU A 123 6.97 10.83 -13.11
N GLU A 124 6.40 12.01 -13.34
CA GLU A 124 7.12 13.26 -13.23
C GLU A 124 7.71 13.43 -11.81
N LYS A 125 9.03 13.60 -11.76
CA LYS A 125 9.77 13.94 -10.54
C LYS A 125 10.03 15.43 -10.53
N ASP A 126 9.11 16.17 -9.94
CA ASP A 126 9.30 17.58 -9.69
C ASP A 126 9.75 17.78 -8.25
N ASP A 127 11.07 17.81 -8.05
CA ASP A 127 11.63 18.04 -6.72
C ASP A 127 11.25 19.42 -6.17
N ASP A 128 11.03 20.42 -7.02
CA ASP A 128 10.55 21.73 -6.60
C ASP A 128 9.13 21.66 -6.06
N VAL A 129 8.26 20.84 -6.68
CA VAL A 129 6.91 20.58 -6.17
C VAL A 129 6.96 19.72 -4.91
N ARG A 130 7.70 18.63 -4.93
CA ARG A 130 7.80 17.68 -3.80
C ARG A 130 8.32 18.38 -2.53
N CYS A 131 9.32 19.25 -2.66
CA CYS A 131 9.92 19.98 -1.55
C CYS A 131 9.26 21.34 -1.29
N SER A 132 8.13 21.64 -1.91
CA SER A 132 7.41 22.89 -1.78
C SER A 132 6.66 23.04 -0.45
N ASN A 133 6.02 24.19 -0.24
CA ASN A 133 5.20 24.42 0.94
C ASN A 133 3.80 23.86 0.78
N TRP A 134 3.57 22.65 1.28
CA TRP A 134 2.27 21.98 1.27
C TRP A 134 1.26 22.54 2.30
N ALA A 135 1.71 23.39 3.23
CA ALA A 135 0.82 24.03 4.20
C ALA A 135 0.09 25.26 3.63
N SER A 136 0.56 25.81 2.50
CA SER A 136 -0.12 26.90 1.78
C SER A 136 -1.24 26.35 0.86
N PRO A 137 -2.15 27.20 0.33
CA PRO A 137 -3.09 26.79 -0.70
C PRO A 137 -2.36 26.09 -1.84
N LEU A 138 -2.88 24.93 -2.26
CA LEU A 138 -2.22 24.12 -3.30
C LEU A 138 -2.22 24.84 -4.64
N THR A 139 -1.08 24.82 -5.30
CA THR A 139 -0.95 25.20 -6.71
C THR A 139 -1.50 24.07 -7.59
N TYR A 140 -1.78 24.36 -8.85
CA TYR A 140 -2.21 23.35 -9.82
C TYR A 140 -1.18 22.20 -9.96
N ARG A 141 0.12 22.54 -9.98
CA ARG A 141 1.20 21.53 -10.04
C ARG A 141 1.20 20.62 -8.81
N GLN A 142 0.98 21.14 -7.60
CA GLN A 142 0.86 20.33 -6.39
C GLN A 142 -0.38 19.40 -6.43
N VAL A 143 -1.51 19.91 -6.92
CA VAL A 143 -2.72 19.07 -7.08
C VAL A 143 -2.46 17.93 -8.05
N GLN A 144 -1.86 18.22 -9.22
CA GLN A 144 -1.51 17.20 -10.21
C GLN A 144 -0.53 16.16 -9.62
N TYR A 145 0.54 16.61 -8.97
CA TYR A 145 1.54 15.76 -8.34
C TYR A 145 0.91 14.80 -7.32
N ALA A 146 0.16 15.34 -6.35
CA ALA A 146 -0.43 14.53 -5.29
C ALA A 146 -1.51 13.57 -5.82
N ALA A 147 -2.29 13.99 -6.82
CA ALA A 147 -3.30 13.14 -7.45
C ALA A 147 -2.66 12.01 -8.26
N ALA A 148 -1.59 12.31 -9.02
CA ALA A 148 -0.86 11.33 -9.82
C ALA A 148 -0.20 10.28 -8.92
N ASP A 149 0.46 10.68 -7.83
CA ASP A 149 1.09 9.77 -6.88
C ASP A 149 0.08 8.80 -6.24
N ALA A 150 -1.07 9.32 -5.79
CA ALA A 150 -2.11 8.49 -5.20
C ALA A 150 -2.71 7.50 -6.20
N TYR A 151 -3.00 7.97 -7.42
CA TYR A 151 -3.59 7.13 -8.47
C TYR A 151 -2.59 6.09 -8.99
N ALA A 152 -1.33 6.46 -9.15
CA ALA A 152 -0.27 5.53 -9.53
C ALA A 152 -0.13 4.38 -8.53
N CYS A 153 -0.20 4.64 -7.21
CA CYS A 153 -0.17 3.59 -6.20
C CYS A 153 -1.34 2.61 -6.36
N TYR A 154 -2.56 3.11 -6.61
CA TYR A 154 -3.72 2.27 -6.86
C TYR A 154 -3.52 1.38 -8.09
N GLN A 155 -3.12 1.95 -9.23
CA GLN A 155 -2.92 1.23 -10.49
C GLN A 155 -1.77 0.21 -10.38
N LEU A 156 -0.67 0.58 -9.73
CA LEU A 156 0.47 -0.33 -9.52
C LEU A 156 0.08 -1.58 -8.75
N PHE A 157 -0.73 -1.43 -7.69
CA PHE A 157 -1.18 -2.58 -6.91
C PHE A 157 -1.90 -3.60 -7.80
N HIS A 158 -2.90 -3.16 -8.56
CA HIS A 158 -3.67 -4.05 -9.42
C HIS A 158 -2.83 -4.67 -10.55
N THR A 159 -1.96 -3.87 -11.17
CA THR A 159 -1.07 -4.36 -12.23
C THR A 159 -0.07 -5.38 -11.71
N MET A 160 0.54 -5.11 -10.58
CA MET A 160 1.51 -6.04 -9.98
C MET A 160 0.84 -7.29 -9.42
N ASP A 161 -0.36 -7.18 -8.84
CA ASP A 161 -1.10 -8.33 -8.35
C ASP A 161 -1.54 -9.24 -9.51
N ALA A 162 -1.98 -8.68 -10.63
CA ALA A 162 -2.25 -9.45 -11.84
C ALA A 162 -0.99 -10.19 -12.35
N LYS A 163 0.18 -9.52 -12.32
CA LYS A 163 1.47 -10.17 -12.64
C LYS A 163 1.82 -11.29 -11.65
N ARG A 164 1.59 -11.08 -10.34
CA ARG A 164 1.78 -12.11 -9.32
C ARG A 164 0.88 -13.33 -9.56
N MET A 165 -0.39 -13.09 -9.88
CA MET A 165 -1.36 -14.17 -10.15
C MET A 165 -1.02 -15.01 -11.40
N ALA A 166 -0.17 -14.50 -12.28
CA ALA A 166 0.35 -15.22 -13.44
C ALA A 166 1.64 -16.01 -13.16
N LEU A 167 2.17 -15.95 -11.94
CA LEU A 167 3.35 -16.73 -11.55
C LEU A 167 2.98 -18.18 -11.21
N ASP A 168 3.87 -19.10 -11.52
CA ASP A 168 3.72 -20.52 -11.21
C ASP A 168 5.02 -21.04 -10.55
N PRO A 169 4.95 -21.62 -9.34
CA PRO A 169 3.78 -21.67 -8.47
C PRO A 169 3.34 -20.28 -8.00
N LEU A 170 2.05 -20.10 -7.72
CA LEU A 170 1.47 -18.83 -7.28
C LEU A 170 1.99 -18.46 -5.89
N PRO A 171 2.80 -17.38 -5.73
CA PRO A 171 3.23 -16.94 -4.41
C PRO A 171 2.10 -16.20 -3.68
N PRO A 172 2.04 -16.27 -2.34
CA PRO A 172 1.07 -15.53 -1.56
C PRO A 172 1.30 -14.02 -1.71
N LEU A 173 0.23 -13.23 -1.53
CA LEU A 173 0.34 -11.78 -1.47
C LEU A 173 1.21 -11.38 -0.26
N PRO A 174 2.17 -10.46 -0.40
CA PRO A 174 2.94 -9.97 0.74
C PRO A 174 2.04 -9.49 1.88
N ALA A 175 2.42 -9.80 3.11
CA ALA A 175 1.68 -9.37 4.29
C ALA A 175 1.68 -7.84 4.43
N HIS A 176 0.68 -7.31 5.14
CA HIS A 176 0.64 -5.89 5.50
C HIS A 176 1.91 -5.48 6.24
N ALA A 177 2.39 -4.27 5.96
CA ALA A 177 3.70 -3.78 6.41
C ALA A 177 3.82 -3.68 7.96
N GLU A 178 2.69 -3.42 8.65
CA GLU A 178 2.66 -3.38 10.10
C GLU A 178 2.90 -4.74 10.76
N LEU A 179 2.65 -5.85 10.06
CA LEU A 179 2.87 -7.19 10.59
C LEU A 179 4.34 -7.62 10.56
N ASP A 180 5.17 -6.89 9.84
CA ASP A 180 6.61 -7.09 9.68
C ASP A 180 7.04 -8.54 9.30
N ARG A 181 6.17 -9.26 8.60
CA ARG A 181 6.43 -10.64 8.15
C ARG A 181 7.39 -10.66 6.96
N PRO A 182 8.15 -11.76 6.75
CA PRO A 182 8.94 -11.96 5.53
C PRO A 182 8.03 -12.07 4.30
N ILE A 183 8.56 -11.73 3.12
CA ILE A 183 7.89 -11.98 1.84
C ILE A 183 8.06 -13.48 1.53
N ARG A 184 6.95 -14.22 1.48
CA ARG A 184 6.93 -15.66 1.22
C ARG A 184 6.87 -15.92 -0.28
N LEU A 185 7.57 -16.97 -0.74
CA LEU A 185 7.59 -17.39 -2.15
C LEU A 185 6.63 -18.55 -2.41
N VAL A 186 6.30 -19.31 -1.38
CA VAL A 186 5.40 -20.48 -1.45
C VAL A 186 4.37 -20.34 -0.35
N ASP A 187 3.18 -20.81 -0.60
CA ASP A 187 2.15 -20.90 0.42
C ASP A 187 2.38 -22.20 1.24
N GLU A 188 2.86 -22.04 2.47
CA GLU A 188 3.15 -23.17 3.37
C GLU A 188 1.88 -23.96 3.73
N ASP A 189 0.72 -23.33 3.64
CA ASP A 189 -0.58 -23.99 3.90
C ASP A 189 -0.94 -25.00 2.80
N SER A 190 -0.36 -24.90 1.60
CA SER A 190 -0.56 -25.85 0.51
C SER A 190 0.35 -27.09 0.59
N MET A 191 1.41 -27.05 1.41
CA MET A 191 2.32 -28.18 1.61
C MET A 191 1.86 -29.18 2.70
N ASN A 192 0.87 -28.82 3.51
CA ASN A 192 0.34 -29.66 4.58
C ASN A 192 -0.93 -30.46 4.18
N LEU A 193 -1.21 -30.58 2.90
CA LEU A 193 -2.16 -31.58 2.43
C LEU A 193 -1.42 -32.91 2.33
N ASP A 194 -1.49 -33.72 3.41
CA ASP A 194 -1.01 -35.09 3.45
C ASP A 194 -1.58 -35.91 2.25
N PRO A 195 -0.73 -36.67 1.55
CA PRO A 195 -1.21 -37.56 0.47
C PRO A 195 -1.94 -38.82 1.00
N ALA A 196 -2.50 -38.80 2.20
CA ALA A 196 -3.00 -39.98 2.90
C ALA A 196 -4.52 -40.19 2.82
N ASP A 197 -5.24 -39.66 1.82
CA ASP A 197 -6.68 -39.87 1.72
C ASP A 197 -7.14 -40.43 0.34
N HIS A 198 -6.24 -41.18 -0.32
CA HIS A 198 -6.58 -41.94 -1.53
C HIS A 198 -6.37 -43.45 -1.38
N GLN A 199 -6.76 -44.03 -0.25
CA GLN A 199 -6.96 -45.49 -0.12
C GLN A 199 -8.22 -45.69 0.70
N ASP A 200 -9.36 -45.84 0.02
CA ASP A 200 -10.49 -46.68 0.41
C ASP A 200 -11.70 -46.47 -0.52
N THR A 201 -11.56 -46.83 -1.79
CA THR A 201 -12.73 -47.07 -2.67
C THR A 201 -12.58 -48.33 -3.56
N GLU A 202 -11.98 -49.41 -3.01
CA GLU A 202 -11.92 -50.70 -3.69
C GLU A 202 -12.42 -51.86 -2.82
N SER A 203 -13.47 -51.68 -2.03
CA SER A 203 -14.06 -52.78 -1.26
C SER A 203 -15.58 -52.80 -1.23
N VAL A 204 -16.26 -52.45 -2.31
CA VAL A 204 -17.71 -52.66 -2.45
C VAL A 204 -18.05 -53.19 -3.86
N LYS A 205 -17.40 -54.28 -4.30
CA LYS A 205 -17.79 -55.02 -5.53
C LYS A 205 -17.80 -56.52 -5.37
N SER A 206 -18.12 -57.07 -4.21
CA SER A 206 -18.21 -58.54 -4.05
C SER A 206 -19.39 -59.03 -3.21
N LEU A 207 -20.53 -58.36 -3.20
CA LEU A 207 -21.74 -58.82 -2.48
C LEU A 207 -23.02 -58.57 -3.27
N VAL A 208 -23.02 -58.96 -4.56
CA VAL A 208 -24.28 -59.22 -5.29
C VAL A 208 -24.03 -60.36 -6.29
N LYS A 209 -24.01 -61.61 -5.80
CA LYS A 209 -24.32 -62.83 -6.56
C LYS A 209 -24.50 -63.98 -5.54
N SER A 210 -25.70 -64.18 -5.08
CA SER A 210 -26.30 -65.40 -4.68
C SER A 210 -27.79 -65.20 -4.64
#